data_dd9ba6f5ca6bdad237b5e332b96da4ec
#
_entry.id   dd9ba6f5ca6bdad237b5e332b96da4ec
#
_cell.length_a   1.000
_cell.length_b   1.000
_cell.length_c   1.000
_cell.angle_alpha   90.00
_cell.angle_beta   90.00
_cell.angle_gamma   90.00
#
_symmetry.space_group_name_H-M   'P 1'
#
loop_
_entity.id
_entity.type
_entity.pdbx_description
1 polymer ?
#
loop_
_entity_poly.entity_id
_entity_poly.type
_entity_poly.pdbx_seq_one_letter_code
_entity_poly.pdbx_strand_id
1 'polypeptide(L)'
;MNFIEYYIQGLVEQNQKNIMEVKKTASILLNDNGLKKHDWLLVKIKNQIERYGLKMSVGEVLSHIVDDDYFASMYAKDASKQNMSEKLQKKYLGNMNITIKKLNAAGKDAIRLMDGELINGDDRSGEATKSMDFEGENGEYIFAKVTSGLGGGQDNQYRDVREFLKEAKEYDRKHGDKKFVALVDGDYYTDEKLNTLKGFETQNIRITNCDEF
;
A
#
# COMPACT_ATOMS: atom_id res chain seq x y z
N MET A 1 -17.63 8.87 9.34
CA MET A 1 -16.43 8.01 9.47
C MET A 1 -15.33 8.70 8.68
N ASN A 2 -14.25 9.05 9.35
CA ASN A 2 -13.07 9.64 8.70
C ASN A 2 -12.28 8.56 7.94
N PHE A 3 -11.29 8.99 7.13
CA PHE A 3 -10.52 8.06 6.31
C PHE A 3 -9.75 7.01 7.15
N ILE A 4 -9.18 7.38 8.28
CA ILE A 4 -8.39 6.46 9.11
C ILE A 4 -9.25 5.34 9.69
N GLU A 5 -10.45 5.66 10.19
CA GLU A 5 -11.41 4.65 10.65
C GLU A 5 -11.81 3.71 9.50
N TYR A 6 -12.10 4.26 8.32
CA TYR A 6 -12.40 3.51 7.12
C TYR A 6 -11.26 2.60 6.68
N TYR A 7 -10.02 3.11 6.75
CA TYR A 7 -8.80 2.37 6.41
C TYR A 7 -8.59 1.18 7.35
N ILE A 8 -8.69 1.39 8.66
CA ILE A 8 -8.56 0.33 9.67
C ILE A 8 -9.62 -0.74 9.44
N GLN A 9 -10.87 -0.35 9.26
CA GLN A 9 -11.95 -1.29 8.95
C GLN A 9 -11.67 -2.09 7.68
N GLY A 10 -11.21 -1.44 6.62
CA GLY A 10 -10.86 -2.10 5.36
C GLY A 10 -9.71 -3.11 5.50
N LEU A 11 -8.72 -2.84 6.34
CA LEU A 11 -7.65 -3.79 6.66
C LEU A 11 -8.19 -5.01 7.43
N VAL A 12 -9.05 -4.79 8.41
CA VAL A 12 -9.68 -5.87 9.19
C VAL A 12 -10.50 -6.78 8.27
N GLU A 13 -11.36 -6.20 7.42
CA GLU A 13 -12.17 -6.96 6.46
C GLU A 13 -11.29 -7.78 5.49
N GLN A 14 -10.20 -7.20 5.00
CA GLN A 14 -9.29 -7.91 4.11
C GLN A 14 -8.55 -9.04 4.84
N ASN A 15 -8.10 -8.81 6.07
CA ASN A 15 -7.46 -9.85 6.88
C ASN A 15 -8.42 -11.02 7.15
N GLN A 16 -9.69 -10.75 7.46
CA GLN A 16 -10.71 -11.80 7.61
C GLN A 16 -10.89 -12.60 6.32
N LYS A 17 -10.96 -11.94 5.16
CA LYS A 17 -11.03 -12.64 3.85
C LYS A 17 -9.80 -13.52 3.61
N ASN A 18 -8.61 -13.03 3.93
CA ASN A 18 -7.37 -13.78 3.77
C ASN A 18 -7.35 -15.02 4.68
N ILE A 19 -7.82 -14.90 5.93
CA ILE A 19 -7.97 -16.03 6.87
C ILE A 19 -8.95 -17.06 6.31
N MET A 20 -10.12 -16.64 5.83
CA MET A 20 -11.11 -17.55 5.22
C MET A 20 -10.56 -18.29 4.00
N GLU A 21 -9.77 -17.60 3.16
CA GLU A 21 -9.11 -18.23 2.00
C GLU A 21 -8.13 -19.32 2.43
N VAL A 22 -7.31 -19.06 3.45
CA VAL A 22 -6.39 -20.05 4.01
C VAL A 22 -7.13 -21.25 4.57
N LYS A 23 -8.19 -21.04 5.37
CA LYS A 23 -9.03 -22.11 5.92
C LYS A 23 -9.66 -22.97 4.82
N LYS A 24 -10.20 -22.32 3.78
CA LYS A 24 -10.75 -23.02 2.61
C LYS A 24 -9.69 -23.86 1.91
N THR A 25 -8.50 -23.32 1.72
CA THR A 25 -7.37 -24.03 1.10
C THR A 25 -6.96 -25.25 1.95
N ALA A 26 -6.82 -25.06 3.27
CA ALA A 26 -6.48 -26.14 4.19
C ALA A 26 -7.54 -27.26 4.19
N SER A 27 -8.83 -26.91 4.19
CA SER A 27 -9.94 -27.88 4.11
C SER A 27 -9.89 -28.70 2.82
N ILE A 28 -9.57 -28.09 1.69
CA ILE A 28 -9.39 -28.80 0.41
C ILE A 28 -8.23 -29.79 0.51
N LEU A 29 -7.10 -29.36 1.07
CA LEU A 29 -5.91 -30.20 1.21
C LEU A 29 -6.10 -31.40 2.16
N LEU A 30 -6.95 -31.24 3.19
CA LEU A 30 -7.31 -32.34 4.10
C LEU A 30 -8.23 -33.37 3.44
N ASN A 31 -9.14 -32.95 2.57
CA ASN A 31 -10.18 -33.79 1.99
C ASN A 31 -9.79 -34.40 0.63
N ASP A 32 -8.84 -33.79 -0.07
CA ASP A 32 -8.41 -34.21 -1.39
C ASP A 32 -6.97 -34.74 -1.32
N ASN A 33 -6.74 -35.97 -1.82
CA ASN A 33 -5.40 -36.45 -2.12
C ASN A 33 -4.70 -35.65 -3.24
N GLY A 34 -5.30 -34.51 -3.65
CA GLY A 34 -4.95 -33.65 -4.77
C GLY A 34 -3.94 -32.56 -4.44
N LEU A 35 -2.76 -32.92 -4.02
CA LEU A 35 -1.61 -32.09 -3.60
C LEU A 35 -1.13 -31.01 -4.61
N LYS A 36 -1.67 -30.96 -5.82
CA LYS A 36 -1.05 -30.13 -6.90
C LYS A 36 -1.57 -28.70 -6.99
N LYS A 37 -2.72 -28.36 -6.44
CA LYS A 37 -3.35 -27.05 -6.70
C LYS A 37 -3.06 -25.97 -5.66
N HIS A 38 -2.48 -26.33 -4.50
CA HIS A 38 -2.25 -25.43 -3.37
C HIS A 38 -0.88 -25.62 -2.73
N ASP A 39 0.14 -25.86 -3.53
CA ASP A 39 1.52 -26.12 -3.07
C ASP A 39 2.09 -25.04 -2.14
N TRP A 40 1.66 -23.78 -2.31
CA TRP A 40 2.17 -22.67 -1.52
C TRP A 40 1.90 -22.81 -0.01
N LEU A 41 0.70 -23.31 0.39
CA LEU A 41 0.37 -23.50 1.80
C LEU A 41 1.15 -24.68 2.39
N LEU A 42 1.25 -25.77 1.64
CA LEU A 42 2.05 -26.94 2.04
C LEU A 42 3.53 -26.58 2.21
N VAL A 43 4.10 -25.83 1.26
CA VAL A 43 5.48 -25.37 1.35
C VAL A 43 5.66 -24.50 2.58
N LYS A 44 4.74 -23.55 2.84
CA LYS A 44 4.80 -22.67 4.01
C LYS A 44 4.71 -23.46 5.32
N ILE A 45 3.82 -24.47 5.40
CA ILE A 45 3.68 -25.35 6.58
C ILE A 45 4.96 -26.15 6.81
N LYS A 46 5.49 -26.83 5.80
CA LYS A 46 6.72 -27.60 5.89
C LYS A 46 7.89 -26.75 6.36
N ASN A 47 8.08 -25.58 5.75
CA ASN A 47 9.13 -24.65 6.13
C ASN A 47 9.01 -24.18 7.60
N GLN A 48 7.79 -24.00 8.11
CA GLN A 48 7.60 -23.64 9.52
C GLN A 48 7.88 -24.80 10.46
N ILE A 49 7.40 -26.02 10.13
CA ILE A 49 7.69 -27.22 10.92
C ILE A 49 9.21 -27.42 11.04
N GLU A 50 9.93 -27.34 9.92
CA GLU A 50 11.39 -27.49 9.89
C GLU A 50 12.09 -26.37 10.66
N ARG A 51 11.74 -25.10 10.36
CA ARG A 51 12.39 -23.92 10.93
C ARG A 51 12.29 -23.83 12.44
N TYR A 52 11.14 -24.23 13.00
CA TYR A 52 10.86 -24.13 14.43
C TYR A 52 10.95 -25.46 15.16
N GLY A 53 11.30 -26.56 14.48
CA GLY A 53 11.39 -27.90 15.06
C GLY A 53 10.06 -28.36 15.67
N LEU A 54 8.93 -28.04 15.02
CA LEU A 54 7.62 -28.38 15.55
C LEU A 54 7.39 -29.88 15.47
N LYS A 55 6.89 -30.44 16.58
CA LYS A 55 6.51 -31.88 16.66
C LYS A 55 5.07 -32.10 16.17
N MET A 56 4.78 -31.60 14.98
CA MET A 56 3.46 -31.71 14.35
C MET A 56 3.63 -32.22 12.92
N SER A 57 2.71 -33.06 12.48
CA SER A 57 2.59 -33.42 11.07
C SER A 57 1.92 -32.32 10.26
N VAL A 58 2.11 -32.33 8.95
CA VAL A 58 1.42 -31.39 8.04
C VAL A 58 -0.10 -31.50 8.18
N GLY A 59 -0.64 -32.71 8.36
CA GLY A 59 -2.07 -32.95 8.56
C GLY A 59 -2.62 -32.30 9.82
N GLU A 60 -1.89 -32.43 10.95
CA GLU A 60 -2.29 -31.75 12.20
C GLU A 60 -2.29 -30.23 12.06
N VAL A 61 -1.28 -29.66 11.40
CA VAL A 61 -1.23 -28.21 11.13
C VAL A 61 -2.41 -27.79 10.25
N LEU A 62 -2.74 -28.54 9.19
CA LEU A 62 -3.90 -28.26 8.34
C LEU A 62 -5.20 -28.32 9.13
N SER A 63 -5.38 -29.29 10.02
CA SER A 63 -6.55 -29.39 10.90
C SER A 63 -6.69 -28.16 11.79
N HIS A 64 -5.61 -27.74 12.46
CA HIS A 64 -5.62 -26.53 13.26
C HIS A 64 -5.94 -25.25 12.45
N ILE A 65 -5.44 -25.16 11.21
CA ILE A 65 -5.80 -24.05 10.32
C ILE A 65 -7.30 -24.01 10.04
N VAL A 66 -7.94 -25.16 9.83
CA VAL A 66 -9.38 -25.23 9.58
C VAL A 66 -10.20 -24.85 10.82
N ASP A 67 -9.78 -25.30 11.99
CA ASP A 67 -10.55 -25.17 13.22
C ASP A 67 -10.39 -23.83 13.93
N ASP A 68 -9.23 -23.19 13.78
CA ASP A 68 -8.84 -22.00 14.55
C ASP A 68 -8.44 -20.80 13.65
N ASP A 69 -9.14 -19.68 13.79
CA ASP A 69 -8.88 -18.45 13.02
C ASP A 69 -7.53 -17.81 13.36
N TYR A 70 -7.12 -17.86 14.64
CA TYR A 70 -5.80 -17.35 15.04
C TYR A 70 -4.70 -18.18 14.38
N PHE A 71 -4.83 -19.52 14.39
CA PHE A 71 -3.87 -20.40 13.74
C PHE A 71 -3.84 -20.15 12.22
N ALA A 72 -5.01 -20.01 11.59
CA ALA A 72 -5.12 -19.66 10.17
C ALA A 72 -4.47 -18.30 9.84
N SER A 73 -4.58 -17.32 10.75
CA SER A 73 -3.98 -15.99 10.56
C SER A 73 -2.46 -16.01 10.42
N MET A 74 -1.77 -16.98 11.04
CA MET A 74 -0.32 -17.15 10.92
C MET A 74 0.12 -17.53 9.48
N TYR A 75 -0.80 -18.07 8.71
CA TYR A 75 -0.58 -18.47 7.31
C TYR A 75 -1.18 -17.48 6.31
N ALA A 76 -2.09 -16.61 6.73
CA ALA A 76 -2.68 -15.60 5.89
C ALA A 76 -1.66 -14.52 5.48
N LYS A 77 -1.94 -13.82 4.39
CA LYS A 77 -1.21 -12.59 4.04
C LYS A 77 -1.76 -11.44 4.88
N ASP A 78 -0.87 -10.65 5.44
CA ASP A 78 -1.24 -9.40 6.10
C ASP A 78 -1.76 -8.40 5.06
N ALA A 79 -2.95 -7.85 5.29
CA ALA A 79 -3.57 -6.87 4.41
C ALA A 79 -2.71 -5.62 4.21
N SER A 80 -1.99 -5.17 5.24
CA SER A 80 -1.10 -4.01 5.17
C SER A 80 0.03 -4.17 4.14
N LYS A 81 0.36 -5.41 3.76
CA LYS A 81 1.39 -5.76 2.76
C LYS A 81 0.81 -6.00 1.34
N GLN A 82 -0.45 -5.63 1.09
CA GLN A 82 -1.16 -5.97 -0.16
C GLN A 82 -1.57 -4.74 -0.99
N ASN A 83 -0.87 -3.63 -0.90
CA ASN A 83 -1.22 -2.36 -1.56
C ASN A 83 -2.66 -1.90 -1.24
N MET A 84 -3.11 -2.18 -0.01
CA MET A 84 -4.47 -1.83 0.42
C MET A 84 -4.64 -0.33 0.60
N SER A 85 -3.58 0.40 0.97
CA SER A 85 -3.63 1.85 1.18
C SER A 85 -4.21 2.59 -0.01
N GLU A 86 -3.63 2.41 -1.19
CA GLU A 86 -4.07 3.05 -2.42
C GLU A 86 -5.49 2.62 -2.84
N LYS A 87 -5.81 1.33 -2.65
CA LYS A 87 -7.17 0.82 -2.95
C LYS A 87 -8.22 1.48 -2.06
N LEU A 88 -7.91 1.61 -0.77
CA LEU A 88 -8.83 2.19 0.20
C LEU A 88 -8.94 3.71 0.03
N GLN A 89 -7.84 4.43 -0.25
CA GLN A 89 -7.88 5.85 -0.59
C GLN A 89 -8.77 6.08 -1.82
N LYS A 90 -8.53 5.35 -2.93
CA LYS A 90 -9.36 5.46 -4.12
C LYS A 90 -10.84 5.19 -3.85
N LYS A 91 -11.15 4.15 -3.06
CA LYS A 91 -12.54 3.78 -2.74
C LYS A 91 -13.20 4.84 -1.85
N TYR A 92 -12.47 5.36 -0.86
CA TYR A 92 -12.95 6.40 0.04
C TYR A 92 -13.28 7.69 -0.72
N LEU A 93 -12.37 8.17 -1.55
CA LEU A 93 -12.59 9.36 -2.40
C LEU A 93 -13.76 9.13 -3.36
N GLY A 94 -13.87 7.94 -3.95
CA GLY A 94 -15.02 7.57 -4.79
C GLY A 94 -16.37 7.65 -4.07
N ASN A 95 -16.43 7.32 -2.77
CA ASN A 95 -17.63 7.49 -1.96
C ASN A 95 -18.01 8.96 -1.73
N MET A 96 -17.05 9.89 -1.89
CA MET A 96 -17.26 11.33 -1.84
C MET A 96 -17.48 11.95 -3.24
N ASN A 97 -17.70 11.11 -4.26
CA ASN A 97 -17.83 11.48 -5.67
C ASN A 97 -16.55 12.13 -6.27
N ILE A 98 -15.39 11.85 -5.72
CA ILE A 98 -14.09 12.27 -6.25
C ILE A 98 -13.50 11.11 -7.04
N THR A 99 -13.27 11.31 -8.32
CA THR A 99 -12.71 10.27 -9.21
C THR A 99 -11.21 10.45 -9.37
N ILE A 100 -10.47 9.39 -9.06
CA ILE A 100 -9.04 9.31 -9.36
C ILE A 100 -8.73 8.05 -10.14
N LYS A 101 -7.83 8.14 -11.12
CA LYS A 101 -7.39 7.05 -11.98
C LYS A 101 -6.07 6.50 -11.45
N LYS A 102 -6.00 5.18 -11.20
CA LYS A 102 -4.74 4.53 -10.81
C LYS A 102 -3.74 4.56 -11.95
N LEU A 103 -2.51 4.97 -11.65
CA LEU A 103 -1.36 4.92 -12.55
C LEU A 103 -0.53 3.64 -12.32
N ASN A 104 0.32 3.33 -13.30
CA ASN A 104 1.22 2.20 -13.20
C ASN A 104 2.37 2.49 -12.23
N ALA A 105 2.62 1.58 -11.30
CA ALA A 105 3.71 1.72 -10.33
C ALA A 105 5.09 1.33 -10.89
N ALA A 106 5.12 0.56 -11.98
CA ALA A 106 6.35 0.04 -12.60
C ALA A 106 6.16 -0.13 -14.11
N GLY A 107 7.28 -0.40 -14.81
CA GLY A 107 7.29 -0.59 -16.25
C GLY A 107 7.31 0.73 -17.02
N LYS A 108 7.25 0.64 -18.34
CA LYS A 108 7.43 1.78 -19.27
C LYS A 108 6.44 2.94 -19.10
N ASP A 109 5.29 2.68 -18.48
CA ASP A 109 4.20 3.65 -18.31
C ASP A 109 4.15 4.21 -16.85
N ALA A 110 5.12 3.85 -16.00
CA ALA A 110 5.25 4.45 -14.68
C ALA A 110 5.71 5.91 -14.82
N ILE A 111 5.08 6.83 -14.09
CA ILE A 111 5.40 8.27 -14.15
C ILE A 111 6.13 8.64 -12.86
N ARG A 112 7.26 9.33 -13.00
CA ARG A 112 8.16 9.76 -11.92
C ARG A 112 8.65 11.18 -12.16
N LEU A 113 9.30 11.76 -11.16
CA LEU A 113 10.06 13.01 -11.28
C LEU A 113 11.55 12.73 -11.07
N MET A 114 12.38 13.41 -11.87
CA MET A 114 13.82 13.41 -11.73
C MET A 114 14.38 14.72 -12.28
N ASP A 115 15.18 15.42 -11.50
CA ASP A 115 15.77 16.72 -11.85
C ASP A 115 14.74 17.76 -12.32
N GLY A 116 13.54 17.73 -11.73
CA GLY A 116 12.42 18.59 -12.12
C GLY A 116 11.86 18.31 -13.52
N GLU A 117 11.96 17.08 -13.99
CA GLU A 117 11.37 16.61 -15.26
C GLU A 117 10.44 15.44 -15.00
N LEU A 118 9.36 15.34 -15.79
CA LEU A 118 8.51 14.13 -15.81
C LEU A 118 9.18 13.07 -16.68
N ILE A 119 9.47 11.92 -16.10
CA ILE A 119 10.03 10.78 -16.80
C ILE A 119 9.05 9.60 -16.80
N ASN A 120 9.07 8.81 -17.86
CA ASN A 120 8.33 7.57 -17.98
C ASN A 120 9.29 6.38 -17.86
N GLY A 121 8.81 5.32 -17.19
CA GLY A 121 9.55 4.08 -17.09
C GLY A 121 10.16 3.81 -15.72
N ASP A 122 10.87 2.69 -15.63
CA ASP A 122 11.60 2.32 -14.44
C ASP A 122 12.93 3.09 -14.37
N ASP A 123 13.14 3.78 -13.27
CA ASP A 123 14.45 4.36 -12.98
C ASP A 123 15.39 3.27 -12.46
N ARG A 124 16.49 3.05 -13.20
CA ARG A 124 17.55 2.11 -12.82
C ARG A 124 18.71 2.80 -12.08
N SER A 125 18.79 4.13 -12.13
CA SER A 125 19.82 4.89 -11.40
C SER A 125 19.47 5.00 -9.92
N GLY A 126 18.18 4.97 -9.57
CA GLY A 126 17.67 5.22 -8.22
C GLY A 126 17.61 6.70 -7.85
N GLU A 127 17.77 7.60 -8.82
CA GLU A 127 17.75 9.06 -8.64
C GLU A 127 16.35 9.66 -8.76
N ALA A 128 15.46 9.00 -9.53
CA ALA A 128 14.08 9.44 -9.65
C ALA A 128 13.26 9.18 -8.39
N THR A 129 12.20 9.96 -8.22
CA THR A 129 11.18 9.72 -7.18
C THR A 129 10.53 8.35 -7.34
N LYS A 130 9.80 7.89 -6.33
CA LYS A 130 8.82 6.81 -6.52
C LYS A 130 7.79 7.23 -7.56
N SER A 131 7.16 6.25 -8.24
CA SER A 131 6.12 6.53 -9.23
C SER A 131 4.90 7.21 -8.61
N MET A 132 4.24 8.05 -9.41
CA MET A 132 2.93 8.60 -9.07
C MET A 132 1.91 7.47 -8.92
N ASP A 133 0.99 7.63 -7.97
CA ASP A 133 0.01 6.60 -7.65
C ASP A 133 -1.29 6.79 -8.44
N PHE A 134 -1.71 8.05 -8.65
CA PHE A 134 -2.96 8.36 -9.34
C PHE A 134 -2.86 9.60 -10.22
N GLU A 135 -3.83 9.73 -11.12
CA GLU A 135 -4.18 10.93 -11.88
C GLU A 135 -5.57 11.40 -11.43
N GLY A 136 -5.69 12.67 -11.06
CA GLY A 136 -6.94 13.30 -10.69
C GLY A 136 -7.77 13.72 -11.91
N GLU A 137 -9.02 14.14 -11.70
CA GLU A 137 -9.95 14.54 -12.79
C GLU A 137 -9.45 15.72 -13.61
N ASN A 138 -8.70 16.62 -13.01
CA ASN A 138 -8.15 17.80 -13.70
C ASN A 138 -6.71 17.55 -14.21
N GLY A 139 -6.28 16.31 -14.27
CA GLY A 139 -4.95 15.93 -14.73
C GLY A 139 -3.83 16.15 -13.71
N GLU A 140 -4.18 16.28 -12.42
CA GLU A 140 -3.19 16.37 -11.34
C GLU A 140 -2.48 15.01 -11.16
N TYR A 141 -1.17 15.04 -10.96
CA TYR A 141 -0.40 13.88 -10.54
C TYR A 141 -0.41 13.73 -9.02
N ILE A 142 -0.87 12.59 -8.53
CA ILE A 142 -1.05 12.34 -7.10
C ILE A 142 -0.05 11.30 -6.62
N PHE A 143 0.75 11.67 -5.63
CA PHE A 143 1.61 10.77 -4.88
C PHE A 143 0.97 10.49 -3.52
N ALA A 144 0.61 9.24 -3.26
CA ALA A 144 -0.23 8.86 -2.14
C ALA A 144 0.51 8.01 -1.11
N LYS A 145 0.39 8.35 0.17
CA LYS A 145 0.95 7.58 1.29
C LYS A 145 -0.03 7.53 2.45
N VAL A 146 -0.20 6.33 2.99
CA VAL A 146 -0.86 6.13 4.29
C VAL A 146 0.19 5.62 5.26
N THR A 147 0.52 6.41 6.27
CA THR A 147 1.59 6.11 7.22
C THR A 147 1.04 6.11 8.63
N SER A 148 0.89 4.93 9.22
CA SER A 148 0.35 4.75 10.56
C SER A 148 1.35 4.04 11.48
N GLY A 149 1.29 4.37 12.78
CA GLY A 149 2.12 3.76 13.82
C GLY A 149 3.53 4.34 13.92
N LEU A 150 4.33 3.73 14.81
CA LEU A 150 5.72 4.13 15.10
C LEU A 150 6.69 3.06 14.58
N GLY A 151 7.71 3.47 13.82
CA GLY A 151 8.77 2.56 13.36
C GLY A 151 9.59 3.13 12.19
N GLY A 152 10.75 2.54 11.90
CA GLY A 152 11.69 3.06 10.90
C GLY A 152 11.19 3.08 9.44
N GLY A 153 10.12 2.36 9.13
CA GLY A 153 9.50 2.39 7.80
C GLY A 153 8.78 3.69 7.50
N GLN A 154 8.25 4.36 8.53
CA GLN A 154 7.50 5.61 8.41
C GLN A 154 8.42 6.79 8.02
N ASP A 155 9.63 6.84 8.57
CA ASP A 155 10.63 7.85 8.19
C ASP A 155 11.00 7.75 6.70
N ASN A 156 11.09 6.53 6.18
CA ASN A 156 11.33 6.31 4.75
C ASN A 156 10.14 6.81 3.90
N GLN A 157 8.91 6.52 4.31
CA GLN A 157 7.73 6.99 3.59
C GLN A 157 7.62 8.52 3.61
N TYR A 158 7.89 9.15 4.75
CA TYR A 158 7.93 10.60 4.88
C TYR A 158 9.04 11.21 4.01
N ARG A 159 10.21 10.58 3.95
CA ARG A 159 11.29 11.01 3.05
C ARG A 159 10.87 10.90 1.59
N ASP A 160 10.22 9.80 1.18
CA ASP A 160 9.71 9.65 -0.19
C ASP A 160 8.75 10.80 -0.57
N VAL A 161 7.85 11.21 0.36
CA VAL A 161 6.96 12.37 0.15
C VAL A 161 7.75 13.68 0.00
N ARG A 162 8.76 13.89 0.83
CA ARG A 162 9.59 15.11 0.74
C ARG A 162 10.40 15.17 -0.55
N GLU A 163 10.95 14.05 -0.99
CA GLU A 163 11.66 13.93 -2.27
C GLU A 163 10.72 14.24 -3.43
N PHE A 164 9.51 13.66 -3.44
CA PHE A 164 8.49 13.98 -4.41
C PHE A 164 8.18 15.49 -4.45
N LEU A 165 7.95 16.11 -3.30
CA LEU A 165 7.61 17.54 -3.22
C LEU A 165 8.76 18.45 -3.66
N LYS A 166 10.01 18.08 -3.39
CA LYS A 166 11.18 18.82 -3.90
C LYS A 166 11.24 18.79 -5.42
N GLU A 167 11.11 17.61 -6.00
CA GLU A 167 11.12 17.44 -7.45
C GLU A 167 9.92 18.11 -8.13
N ALA A 168 8.73 18.04 -7.50
CA ALA A 168 7.55 18.74 -7.98
C ALA A 168 7.74 20.28 -7.98
N LYS A 169 8.41 20.82 -6.94
CA LYS A 169 8.73 22.24 -6.85
C LYS A 169 9.75 22.67 -7.91
N GLU A 170 10.72 21.83 -8.20
CA GLU A 170 11.69 22.09 -9.25
C GLU A 170 11.03 22.02 -10.64
N TYR A 171 10.11 21.05 -10.86
CA TYR A 171 9.30 21.00 -12.07
C TYR A 171 8.44 22.25 -12.22
N ASP A 172 7.72 22.66 -11.17
CA ASP A 172 6.88 23.86 -11.17
C ASP A 172 7.68 25.12 -11.54
N ARG A 173 8.88 25.26 -10.98
CA ARG A 173 9.81 26.34 -11.29
C ARG A 173 10.25 26.37 -12.77
N LYS A 174 10.43 25.21 -13.40
CA LYS A 174 10.90 25.09 -14.79
C LYS A 174 9.78 25.22 -15.81
N HIS A 175 8.63 24.65 -15.52
CA HIS A 175 7.55 24.43 -16.49
C HIS A 175 6.23 25.09 -16.08
N GLY A 176 5.74 24.84 -14.87
CA GLY A 176 4.52 25.45 -14.32
C GLY A 176 3.20 25.01 -14.97
N ASP A 177 3.22 23.94 -15.78
CA ASP A 177 2.07 23.49 -16.58
C ASP A 177 1.35 22.25 -16.00
N LYS A 178 1.89 21.63 -14.95
CA LYS A 178 1.30 20.48 -14.27
C LYS A 178 1.02 20.75 -12.81
N LYS A 179 -0.01 20.06 -12.30
CA LYS A 179 -0.37 20.10 -10.89
C LYS A 179 0.06 18.83 -10.20
N PHE A 180 0.52 18.95 -8.96
CA PHE A 180 0.98 17.86 -8.13
C PHE A 180 0.27 17.87 -6.78
N VAL A 181 -0.10 16.68 -6.30
CA VAL A 181 -0.75 16.50 -5.01
C VAL A 181 0.01 15.44 -4.20
N ALA A 182 0.44 15.81 -3.00
CA ALA A 182 0.83 14.83 -2.00
C ALA A 182 -0.41 14.49 -1.15
N LEU A 183 -0.95 13.29 -1.34
CA LEU A 183 -2.08 12.77 -0.59
C LEU A 183 -1.54 11.95 0.58
N VAL A 184 -1.53 12.52 1.77
CA VAL A 184 -0.89 11.95 2.95
C VAL A 184 -1.88 11.72 4.08
N ASP A 185 -2.02 10.47 4.50
CA ASP A 185 -2.94 10.04 5.54
C ASP A 185 -2.20 9.26 6.64
N GLY A 186 -2.75 9.27 7.84
CA GLY A 186 -2.25 8.50 8.98
C GLY A 186 -1.70 9.38 10.10
N ASP A 187 -1.62 8.78 11.28
CA ASP A 187 -1.23 9.43 12.54
C ASP A 187 0.26 9.82 12.62
N TYR A 188 1.07 9.29 11.71
CA TYR A 188 2.47 9.68 11.58
C TYR A 188 2.66 11.12 11.07
N TYR A 189 1.70 11.65 10.31
CA TYR A 189 1.71 13.03 9.81
C TYR A 189 1.15 14.00 10.87
N THR A 190 1.96 14.24 11.91
CA THR A 190 1.65 15.25 12.93
C THR A 190 1.57 16.66 12.33
N ASP A 191 0.96 17.61 13.05
CA ASP A 191 0.86 19.02 12.62
C ASP A 191 2.22 19.61 12.26
N GLU A 192 3.28 19.28 13.02
CA GLU A 192 4.65 19.73 12.75
C GLU A 192 5.16 19.22 11.39
N LYS A 193 4.95 17.91 11.12
CA LYS A 193 5.35 17.30 9.83
C LYS A 193 4.53 17.85 8.68
N LEU A 194 3.21 17.99 8.85
CA LEU A 194 2.35 18.59 7.84
C LEU A 194 2.75 20.04 7.55
N ASN A 195 3.02 20.84 8.55
CA ASN A 195 3.49 22.21 8.37
C ASN A 195 4.83 22.27 7.62
N THR A 196 5.72 21.29 7.88
CA THR A 196 6.98 21.16 7.13
C THR A 196 6.72 20.83 5.65
N LEU A 197 5.78 19.93 5.36
CA LEU A 197 5.41 19.60 3.98
C LEU A 197 4.71 20.77 3.29
N LYS A 198 3.79 21.49 3.98
CA LYS A 198 3.10 22.66 3.43
C LYS A 198 4.05 23.80 3.02
N GLY A 199 5.28 23.82 3.51
CA GLY A 199 6.33 24.70 3.01
C GLY A 199 6.74 24.48 1.53
N PHE A 200 6.28 23.39 0.91
CA PHE A 200 6.45 23.13 -0.52
C PHE A 200 5.26 23.58 -1.38
N GLU A 201 4.14 23.98 -0.78
CA GLU A 201 2.94 24.39 -1.53
C GLU A 201 3.19 25.58 -2.43
N THR A 202 2.59 25.53 -3.62
CA THR A 202 2.52 26.62 -4.61
C THR A 202 1.11 26.61 -5.21
N GLN A 203 0.86 27.43 -6.23
CA GLN A 203 -0.40 27.35 -6.98
C GLN A 203 -0.62 26.00 -7.69
N ASN A 204 0.47 25.24 -7.94
CA ASN A 204 0.46 23.98 -8.66
C ASN A 204 0.80 22.77 -7.77
N ILE A 205 1.14 22.97 -6.50
CA ILE A 205 1.51 21.90 -5.56
C ILE A 205 0.64 22.02 -4.31
N ARG A 206 -0.09 20.94 -4.01
CA ARG A 206 -0.98 20.85 -2.84
C ARG A 206 -0.62 19.67 -1.98
N ILE A 207 -0.68 19.85 -0.67
CA ILE A 207 -0.60 18.77 0.32
C ILE A 207 -1.98 18.66 0.99
N THR A 208 -2.54 17.45 1.01
CA THR A 208 -3.88 17.19 1.55
C THR A 208 -3.97 15.75 2.08
N ASN A 209 -5.07 15.45 2.76
CA ASN A 209 -5.47 14.11 3.16
C ASN A 209 -6.79 13.72 2.47
N CYS A 210 -7.25 12.48 2.65
CA CYS A 210 -8.49 12.01 2.05
C CYS A 210 -9.74 12.73 2.55
N ASP A 211 -9.73 13.23 3.79
CA ASP A 211 -10.89 13.91 4.38
C ASP A 211 -11.03 15.37 3.88
N GLU A 212 -9.94 15.96 3.36
CA GLU A 212 -9.87 17.35 2.88
C GLU A 212 -9.61 17.44 1.36
N PHE A 213 -9.61 16.33 0.63
CA PHE A 213 -9.28 16.28 -0.80
C PHE A 213 -10.30 17.04 -1.71
#